data_3ce88b5d88679b3597402a61057c776c
#
_entry.id   3ce88b5d88679b3597402a61057c776c
#
_cell.length_a   1.000
_cell.length_b   1.000
_cell.length_c   1.000
_cell.angle_alpha   90.00
_cell.angle_beta   90.00
_cell.angle_gamma   90.00
#
_symmetry.space_group_name_H-M   'P 1'
#
loop_
_entity.id
_entity.type
_entity.pdbx_description
1 polymer ?
#
loop_
_entity_poly.entity_id
_entity_poly.type
_entity_poly.pdbx_seq_one_letter_code
_entity_poly.pdbx_strand_id
1 'polypeptide(L)'
;MNRPYIFCHMMTSLDGKIMGSYMETPEGAAAGDVFYNLSFGKNPYYKHQGWLSGRITTDDNFTFYEKPDLDENAAKVPEGDYIAKKTDMY
;
A
#
# COMPACT_ATOMS: atom_id res chain seq x y z
N MET A 1 -12.71 -5.95 -23.73
CA MET A 1 -11.37 -5.61 -23.26
C MET A 1 -11.24 -5.88 -21.79
N ASN A 2 -10.24 -6.64 -21.39
CA ASN A 2 -10.00 -6.95 -20.00
C ASN A 2 -9.25 -5.79 -19.34
N ARG A 3 -9.91 -5.16 -18.38
CA ARG A 3 -9.31 -4.10 -17.58
C ARG A 3 -9.32 -4.51 -16.11
N PRO A 4 -8.30 -4.12 -15.34
CA PRO A 4 -8.36 -4.35 -13.91
C PRO A 4 -9.50 -3.56 -13.27
N TYR A 5 -10.14 -4.15 -12.29
CA TYR A 5 -11.07 -3.44 -11.43
C TYR A 5 -10.27 -2.67 -10.38
N ILE A 6 -10.38 -1.36 -10.36
CA ILE A 6 -9.63 -0.50 -9.46
C ILE A 6 -10.58 0.18 -8.50
N PHE A 7 -10.27 0.14 -7.22
CA PHE A 7 -11.06 0.81 -6.19
C PHE A 7 -10.14 1.50 -5.19
N CYS A 8 -10.66 2.50 -4.49
CA CYS A 8 -9.96 3.18 -3.41
C CYS A 8 -10.40 2.59 -2.08
N HIS A 9 -9.42 2.17 -1.27
CA HIS A 9 -9.62 1.74 0.10
C HIS A 9 -8.83 2.69 0.99
N MET A 10 -9.52 3.58 1.67
CA MET A 10 -8.91 4.67 2.41
C MET A 10 -9.57 4.84 3.77
N MET A 11 -8.78 5.25 4.75
CA MET A 11 -9.26 5.66 6.06
C MET A 11 -9.15 7.17 6.16
N THR A 12 -10.21 7.83 6.59
CA THR A 12 -10.23 9.27 6.77
C THR A 12 -10.86 9.65 8.10
N SER A 13 -10.57 10.86 8.57
CA SER A 13 -11.33 11.47 9.65
C SER A 13 -12.74 11.84 9.15
N LEU A 14 -13.62 12.20 10.10
CA LEU A 14 -14.99 12.58 9.76
C LEU A 14 -15.06 13.79 8.81
N ASP A 15 -14.10 14.69 8.91
CA ASP A 15 -14.00 15.86 8.02
C ASP A 15 -13.15 15.61 6.76
N GLY A 16 -12.84 14.35 6.47
CA GLY A 16 -12.20 13.95 5.21
C GLY A 16 -10.70 14.03 5.17
N LYS A 17 -10.02 14.18 6.30
CA LYS A 17 -8.56 14.19 6.33
C LYS A 17 -8.01 12.78 6.31
N ILE A 18 -7.05 12.53 5.43
CA ILE A 18 -6.37 11.24 5.35
C ILE A 18 -5.40 11.09 6.53
N MET A 19 -4.70 12.14 6.88
CA MET A 19 -3.76 12.16 8.00
C MET A 19 -4.18 13.20 9.03
N GLY A 20 -3.81 12.95 10.27
CA GLY A 20 -4.10 13.87 11.34
C GLY A 20 -4.06 13.22 12.71
N SER A 21 -4.30 14.01 13.74
CA SER A 21 -4.24 13.55 15.14
C SER A 21 -5.28 12.48 15.49
N TYR A 22 -6.33 12.33 14.67
CA TYR A 22 -7.32 11.27 14.90
C TYR A 22 -6.71 9.87 14.89
N MET A 23 -5.61 9.70 14.16
CA MET A 23 -4.91 8.40 14.06
C MET A 23 -4.26 7.97 15.38
N GLU A 24 -4.00 8.94 16.27
CA GLU A 24 -3.37 8.70 17.57
C GLU A 24 -4.38 8.42 18.69
N THR A 25 -5.66 8.51 18.38
CA THR A 25 -6.72 8.21 19.35
C THR A 25 -6.99 6.71 19.43
N PRO A 26 -7.55 6.19 20.57
CA PRO A 26 -7.95 4.79 20.65
C PRO A 26 -8.96 4.38 19.57
N GLU A 27 -9.89 5.26 19.26
CA GLU A 27 -10.89 5.04 18.20
C GLU A 27 -10.22 4.99 16.81
N GLY A 28 -9.24 5.85 16.56
CA GLY A 28 -8.46 5.85 15.34
C GLY A 28 -7.64 4.57 15.18
N ALA A 29 -7.04 4.08 16.25
CA ALA A 29 -6.32 2.82 16.24
C ALA A 29 -7.25 1.64 15.96
N ALA A 30 -8.42 1.59 16.57
CA ALA A 30 -9.42 0.55 16.32
C ALA A 30 -9.91 0.59 14.85
N ALA A 31 -10.14 1.77 14.32
CA ALA A 31 -10.51 1.94 12.91
C ALA A 31 -9.37 1.49 11.98
N GLY A 32 -8.13 1.75 12.34
CA GLY A 32 -6.96 1.30 11.60
C GLY A 32 -6.85 -0.21 11.52
N ASP A 33 -7.14 -0.90 12.61
CA ASP A 33 -7.16 -2.38 12.62
C ASP A 33 -8.25 -2.92 11.69
N VAL A 34 -9.44 -2.33 11.69
CA VAL A 34 -10.51 -2.72 10.76
C VAL A 34 -10.09 -2.45 9.31
N PHE A 35 -9.52 -1.28 9.05
CA PHE A 35 -9.01 -0.91 7.74
C PHE A 35 -8.01 -1.94 7.21
N TYR A 36 -7.04 -2.31 8.04
CA TYR A 36 -6.02 -3.28 7.67
C TYR A 36 -6.63 -4.67 7.42
N ASN A 37 -7.50 -5.13 8.30
CA ASN A 37 -8.06 -6.47 8.23
C ASN A 37 -9.00 -6.66 7.02
N LEU A 38 -9.65 -5.61 6.56
CA LEU A 38 -10.49 -5.68 5.36
C LEU A 38 -9.70 -6.03 4.10
N SER A 39 -8.43 -5.65 4.05
CA SER A 39 -7.56 -5.88 2.89
C SER A 39 -6.51 -6.96 3.11
N PHE A 40 -5.97 -7.08 4.31
CA PHE A 40 -4.78 -7.90 4.58
C PHE A 40 -4.96 -8.88 5.74
N GLY A 41 -6.13 -8.95 6.36
CA GLY A 41 -6.39 -9.88 7.45
C GLY A 41 -6.50 -11.33 6.98
N LYS A 42 -6.74 -12.24 7.93
CA LYS A 42 -6.87 -13.67 7.62
C LYS A 42 -8.04 -13.98 6.67
N ASN A 43 -9.14 -13.24 6.81
CA ASN A 43 -10.31 -13.35 5.93
C ASN A 43 -10.62 -11.96 5.36
N PRO A 44 -9.84 -11.47 4.41
CA PRO A 44 -10.03 -10.13 3.90
C PRO A 44 -11.35 -10.01 3.13
N TYR A 45 -12.04 -8.91 3.31
CA TYR A 45 -13.22 -8.61 2.52
C TYR A 45 -12.85 -8.34 1.06
N TYR A 46 -11.77 -7.60 0.85
CA TYR A 46 -11.27 -7.31 -0.50
C TYR A 46 -10.24 -8.35 -0.88
N LYS A 47 -10.54 -9.12 -1.94
CA LYS A 47 -9.64 -10.15 -2.48
C LYS A 47 -8.89 -9.59 -3.70
N HIS A 48 -8.08 -8.59 -3.46
CA HIS A 48 -7.34 -7.90 -4.52
C HIS A 48 -6.00 -8.60 -4.81
N GLN A 49 -5.49 -8.43 -6.03
CA GLN A 49 -4.22 -9.00 -6.46
C GLN A 49 -3.07 -7.99 -6.45
N GLY A 50 -3.34 -6.74 -6.16
CA GLY A 50 -2.30 -5.72 -6.10
C GLY A 50 -2.79 -4.49 -5.40
N TRP A 51 -1.87 -3.66 -5.00
CA TRP A 51 -2.18 -2.41 -4.31
C TRP A 51 -1.14 -1.35 -4.65
N LEU A 52 -1.59 -0.12 -4.65
CA LEU A 52 -0.76 1.05 -4.93
C LEU A 52 -0.73 1.94 -3.71
N SER A 53 0.45 2.40 -3.37
CA SER A 53 0.61 3.39 -2.32
C SER A 53 1.50 4.53 -2.80
N GLY A 54 1.30 5.71 -2.23
CA GLY A 54 2.16 6.85 -2.53
C GLY A 54 3.48 6.79 -1.79
N ARG A 55 4.36 7.72 -2.12
CA ARG A 55 5.70 7.78 -1.52
C ARG A 55 5.66 7.88 0.00
N ILE A 56 4.86 8.77 0.55
CA ILE A 56 4.78 8.99 2.00
C ILE A 56 4.32 7.73 2.72
N THR A 57 3.25 7.09 2.24
CA THR A 57 2.75 5.85 2.83
C THR A 57 3.81 4.74 2.77
N THR A 58 4.53 4.65 1.66
CA THR A 58 5.59 3.66 1.49
C THR A 58 6.72 3.92 2.47
N ASP A 59 7.18 5.15 2.58
CA ASP A 59 8.27 5.50 3.50
C ASP A 59 7.88 5.31 4.97
N ASP A 60 6.68 5.72 5.35
CA ASP A 60 6.23 5.62 6.74
C ASP A 60 6.05 4.16 7.21
N ASN A 61 5.65 3.26 6.31
CA ASN A 61 5.20 1.93 6.72
C ASN A 61 6.10 0.79 6.24
N PHE A 62 6.94 1.01 5.23
CA PHE A 62 7.72 -0.08 4.62
C PHE A 62 9.21 0.19 4.56
N THR A 63 9.63 1.33 4.07
CA THR A 63 11.06 1.62 3.89
C THR A 63 11.65 2.46 5.02
N PHE A 64 10.84 3.12 5.81
CA PHE A 64 11.24 3.95 6.96
C PHE A 64 12.31 4.98 6.59
N TYR A 65 12.15 5.58 5.40
CA TYR A 65 13.05 6.62 4.86
C TYR A 65 14.49 6.15 4.65
N GLU A 66 14.73 4.85 4.63
CA GLU A 66 16.03 4.31 4.30
C GLU A 66 16.34 4.49 2.81
N LYS A 67 17.61 4.74 2.51
CA LYS A 67 18.06 4.81 1.12
C LYS A 67 18.08 3.40 0.51
N PRO A 68 17.66 3.27 -0.77
CA PRO A 68 17.73 1.97 -1.42
C PRO A 68 19.18 1.49 -1.54
N ASP A 69 19.38 0.22 -1.26
CA ASP A 69 20.67 -0.46 -1.43
C ASP A 69 20.75 -0.97 -2.88
N LEU A 70 21.28 -0.12 -3.75
CA LEU A 70 21.37 -0.42 -5.17
C LEU A 70 22.72 -1.03 -5.53
N ASP A 71 22.67 -2.06 -6.35
CA ASP A 71 23.88 -2.64 -6.95
C ASP A 71 24.27 -1.84 -8.18
N GLU A 72 25.32 -1.02 -8.07
CA GLU A 72 25.82 -0.18 -9.16
C GLU A 72 26.39 -0.99 -10.33
N ASN A 73 26.74 -2.26 -10.08
CA ASN A 73 27.27 -3.17 -11.09
C ASN A 73 26.19 -4.03 -11.75
N ALA A 74 24.94 -3.84 -11.38
CA ALA A 74 23.84 -4.60 -11.97
C ALA A 74 23.69 -4.29 -13.46
N ALA A 75 23.25 -5.28 -14.23
CA ALA A 75 22.95 -5.11 -15.65
C ALA A 75 21.82 -4.10 -15.82
N LYS A 76 21.92 -3.28 -16.87
CA LYS A 76 20.85 -2.34 -17.21
C LYS A 76 19.59 -3.10 -17.61
N VAL A 77 18.46 -2.64 -17.08
CA VAL A 77 17.15 -3.15 -17.47
C VAL A 77 16.72 -2.44 -18.76
N PRO A 78 16.23 -3.18 -19.77
CA PRO A 78 15.72 -2.55 -20.99
C PRO A 78 14.56 -1.58 -20.71
N GLU A 79 14.38 -0.61 -21.56
CA GLU A 79 13.20 0.26 -21.50
C GLU A 79 11.92 -0.55 -21.68
N GLY A 80 10.89 -0.16 -20.95
CA GLY A 80 9.58 -0.80 -21.01
C GLY A 80 9.13 -1.31 -19.65
N ASP A 81 8.07 -2.09 -19.68
CA ASP A 81 7.52 -2.66 -18.46
C ASP A 81 8.44 -3.77 -17.92
N TYR A 82 8.63 -3.75 -16.63
CA TYR A 82 9.43 -4.77 -15.96
C TYR A 82 8.60 -5.48 -14.88
N ILE A 83 8.50 -6.79 -14.96
CA ILE A 83 7.84 -7.63 -13.97
C ILE A 83 8.90 -8.57 -13.39
N ALA A 84 9.32 -8.30 -12.15
CA ALA A 84 10.36 -9.09 -11.50
C ALA A 84 9.91 -10.52 -11.21
N LYS A 85 8.69 -10.67 -10.74
CA LYS A 85 8.13 -11.97 -10.37
C LYS A 85 6.61 -11.90 -10.37
N LYS A 86 5.96 -12.90 -10.95
CA LYS A 86 4.51 -13.05 -10.83
C LYS A 86 4.18 -13.63 -9.46
N THR A 87 3.25 -12.99 -8.78
CA THR A 87 2.75 -13.40 -7.47
C THR A 87 1.23 -13.28 -7.42
N ASP A 88 0.63 -13.80 -6.37
CA ASP A 88 -0.82 -13.65 -6.16
C ASP A 88 -1.17 -12.25 -5.67
N MET A 89 -0.19 -11.50 -5.17
CA MET A 89 -0.36 -10.13 -4.69
C MET A 89 0.80 -9.25 -5.18
N TYR A 90 0.46 -8.12 -5.76
CA TYR A 90 1.40 -7.10 -6.23
C TYR A 90 1.29 -5.82 -5.43
#